data_12b0a960ccdcf3799d2e15847c706115
#
_entry.id   12b0a960ccdcf3799d2e15847c706115
#
_cell.length_a   1.000
_cell.length_b   1.000
_cell.length_c   1.000
_cell.angle_alpha   90.00
_cell.angle_beta   90.00
_cell.angle_gamma   90.00
#
_symmetry.space_group_name_H-M   'P 1'
#
loop_
_entity.id
_entity.type
_entity.pdbx_description
1 polymer ?
#
loop_
_entity_poly.entity_id
_entity_poly.type
_entity_poly.pdbx_seq_one_letter_code
_entity_poly.pdbx_strand_id
1 'polypeptide(L)'
;LSIPREEAGAYIKTYFERFPGIRTYMDRMQRQVRAEGFVTTIFGRKIYIPAAQGKSPAERAFGDRAAINAPIQGAAADVIRRAMVRMPAALREAGLTAKMLLQVHDELIFEAPEAEAEAVIAVARRIMERAPEPAVSLSVPLVVDARAAGNWDDAH
;
A
#
# COMPACT_ATOMS: atom_id res chain seq x y z
N LEU A 1 -5.13 -26.44 -3.54
CA LEU A 1 -4.16 -27.15 -2.71
C LEU A 1 -4.93 -28.00 -1.69
N SER A 2 -4.95 -29.34 -1.89
CA SER A 2 -5.62 -30.28 -0.98
C SER A 2 -4.62 -30.76 0.07
N ILE A 3 -4.34 -29.91 1.07
CA ILE A 3 -3.52 -30.34 2.22
C ILE A 3 -4.45 -30.65 3.40
N PRO A 4 -4.14 -31.66 4.21
CA PRO A 4 -4.89 -31.99 5.43
C PRO A 4 -4.93 -30.80 6.41
N ARG A 5 -6.03 -30.67 7.15
CA ARG A 5 -6.22 -29.55 8.09
C ARG A 5 -5.14 -29.48 9.18
N GLU A 6 -4.65 -30.64 9.63
CA GLU A 6 -3.56 -30.70 10.62
C GLU A 6 -2.25 -30.16 10.06
N GLU A 7 -1.92 -30.53 8.83
CA GLU A 7 -0.72 -30.05 8.14
C GLU A 7 -0.79 -28.53 7.92
N ALA A 8 -1.94 -28.00 7.46
CA ALA A 8 -2.17 -26.57 7.35
C ALA A 8 -1.99 -25.86 8.71
N GLY A 9 -2.49 -26.44 9.78
CA GLY A 9 -2.32 -25.93 11.14
C GLY A 9 -0.85 -25.87 11.58
N ALA A 10 -0.07 -26.90 11.26
CA ALA A 10 1.36 -26.97 11.55
C ALA A 10 2.13 -25.88 10.78
N TYR A 11 1.84 -25.67 9.49
CA TYR A 11 2.44 -24.60 8.69
C TYR A 11 2.15 -23.21 9.27
N ILE A 12 0.90 -22.94 9.64
CA ILE A 12 0.50 -21.65 10.25
C ILE A 12 1.24 -21.42 11.56
N LYS A 13 1.36 -22.45 12.40
CA LYS A 13 2.10 -22.37 13.67
C LYS A 13 3.56 -22.02 13.44
N THR A 14 4.27 -22.78 12.58
CA THR A 14 5.67 -22.55 12.23
C THR A 14 5.88 -21.16 11.62
N TYR A 15 4.95 -20.68 10.77
CA TYR A 15 5.00 -19.35 10.20
C TYR A 15 4.99 -18.26 11.28
N PHE A 16 4.07 -18.33 12.25
CA PHE A 16 4.00 -17.34 13.33
C PHE A 16 5.13 -17.47 14.36
N GLU A 17 5.69 -18.67 14.54
CA GLU A 17 6.92 -18.83 15.34
C GLU A 17 8.12 -18.15 14.69
N ARG A 18 8.22 -18.25 13.36
CA ARG A 18 9.29 -17.59 12.59
C ARG A 18 9.09 -16.06 12.48
N PHE A 19 7.83 -15.60 12.43
CA PHE A 19 7.47 -14.19 12.27
C PHE A 19 6.52 -13.70 13.37
N PRO A 20 6.96 -13.66 14.63
CA PRO A 20 6.09 -13.34 15.77
C PRO A 20 5.51 -11.92 15.71
N GLY A 21 6.21 -10.98 15.07
CA GLY A 21 5.74 -9.62 14.87
C GLY A 21 4.43 -9.53 14.07
N ILE A 22 4.21 -10.43 13.12
CA ILE A 22 2.97 -10.48 12.34
C ILE A 22 1.80 -10.85 13.26
N ARG A 23 1.96 -11.85 14.12
CA ARG A 23 0.95 -12.23 15.10
C ARG A 23 0.61 -11.09 16.04
N THR A 24 1.65 -10.46 16.59
CA THR A 24 1.49 -9.30 17.48
C THR A 24 0.76 -8.14 16.80
N TYR A 25 1.06 -7.87 15.54
CA TYR A 25 0.36 -6.87 14.74
C TYR A 25 -1.13 -7.20 14.60
N MET A 26 -1.46 -8.44 14.19
CA MET A 26 -2.85 -8.88 14.03
C MET A 26 -3.65 -8.74 15.32
N ASP A 27 -3.11 -9.20 16.43
CA ASP A 27 -3.75 -9.13 17.76
C ASP A 27 -3.95 -7.67 18.21
N ARG A 28 -3.00 -6.79 17.89
CA ARG A 28 -3.10 -5.35 18.19
C ARG A 28 -4.23 -4.69 17.39
N MET A 29 -4.32 -4.95 16.09
CA MET A 29 -5.35 -4.37 15.23
C MET A 29 -6.75 -4.82 15.65
N GLN A 30 -6.92 -6.10 15.98
CA GLN A 30 -8.19 -6.62 16.45
C GLN A 30 -8.60 -6.00 17.80
N ARG A 31 -7.68 -5.86 18.74
CA ARG A 31 -7.96 -5.19 20.03
C ARG A 31 -8.34 -3.73 19.82
N GLN A 32 -7.58 -3.02 19.00
CA GLN A 32 -7.84 -1.60 18.72
C GLN A 32 -9.22 -1.40 18.11
N VAL A 33 -9.56 -2.12 17.05
CA VAL A 33 -10.84 -1.93 16.37
C VAL A 33 -12.04 -2.28 17.25
N ARG A 34 -11.92 -3.29 18.11
CA ARG A 34 -12.99 -3.66 19.05
C ARG A 34 -13.19 -2.59 20.13
N ALA A 35 -12.12 -1.95 20.60
CA ALA A 35 -12.16 -0.91 21.61
C ALA A 35 -12.60 0.46 21.04
N GLU A 36 -12.04 0.84 19.90
CA GLU A 36 -12.14 2.21 19.37
C GLU A 36 -13.08 2.33 18.15
N GLY A 37 -13.43 1.22 17.51
CA GLY A 37 -14.24 1.19 16.28
C GLY A 37 -13.47 1.57 15.00
N PHE A 38 -12.17 1.85 15.10
CA PHE A 38 -11.32 2.21 13.98
C PHE A 38 -9.88 1.68 14.15
N VAL A 39 -9.15 1.63 13.06
CA VAL A 39 -7.69 1.47 13.00
C VAL A 39 -7.06 2.65 12.27
N THR A 40 -5.74 2.80 12.30
CA THR A 40 -5.03 3.91 11.66
C THR A 40 -3.98 3.41 10.68
N THR A 41 -3.80 4.15 9.58
CA THR A 41 -2.63 3.97 8.71
C THR A 41 -1.35 4.47 9.39
N ILE A 42 -0.19 4.17 8.81
CA ILE A 42 1.10 4.71 9.28
C ILE A 42 1.16 6.25 9.23
N PHE A 43 0.28 6.89 8.46
CA PHE A 43 0.14 8.35 8.37
C PHE A 43 -0.91 8.92 9.33
N GLY A 44 -1.50 8.08 10.20
CA GLY A 44 -2.49 8.51 11.19
C GLY A 44 -3.92 8.66 10.67
N ARG A 45 -4.19 8.31 9.40
CA ARG A 45 -5.56 8.36 8.86
C ARG A 45 -6.40 7.25 9.48
N LYS A 46 -7.54 7.63 10.07
CA LYS A 46 -8.50 6.71 10.69
C LYS A 46 -9.32 5.98 9.64
N ILE A 47 -9.51 4.68 9.84
CA ILE A 47 -10.38 3.83 9.05
C ILE A 47 -11.38 3.18 9.99
N TYR A 48 -12.63 3.65 9.92
CA TYR A 48 -13.71 3.15 10.76
C TYR A 48 -14.23 1.80 10.25
N ILE A 49 -14.42 0.85 11.15
CA ILE A 49 -14.88 -0.51 10.84
C ILE A 49 -16.02 -0.88 11.80
N PRO A 50 -17.24 -0.37 11.57
CA PRO A 50 -18.39 -0.61 12.48
C PRO A 50 -18.69 -2.09 12.69
N ALA A 51 -18.41 -2.94 11.70
CA ALA A 51 -18.62 -4.38 11.79
C ALA A 51 -17.86 -5.05 12.94
N ALA A 52 -16.71 -4.50 13.37
CA ALA A 52 -15.94 -5.04 14.49
C ALA A 52 -16.67 -4.93 15.84
N GLN A 53 -17.62 -4.01 15.93
CA GLN A 53 -18.52 -3.82 17.10
C GLN A 53 -19.93 -4.34 16.82
N GLY A 54 -20.11 -5.11 15.76
CA GLY A 54 -21.38 -5.68 15.32
C GLY A 54 -21.99 -6.65 16.34
N LYS A 55 -23.29 -6.86 16.25
CA LYS A 55 -24.04 -7.71 17.17
C LYS A 55 -23.79 -9.19 16.94
N SER A 56 -23.61 -9.61 15.70
CA SER A 56 -23.40 -11.03 15.35
C SER A 56 -21.93 -11.45 15.41
N PRO A 57 -21.62 -12.72 15.74
CA PRO A 57 -20.25 -13.23 15.65
C PRO A 57 -19.67 -13.14 14.23
N ALA A 58 -20.48 -13.28 13.20
CA ALA A 58 -20.05 -13.19 11.80
C ALA A 58 -19.60 -11.76 11.43
N GLU A 59 -20.37 -10.74 11.85
CA GLU A 59 -19.99 -9.34 11.67
C GLU A 59 -18.67 -9.03 12.37
N ARG A 60 -18.51 -9.44 13.63
CA ARG A 60 -17.26 -9.21 14.38
C ARG A 60 -16.07 -9.90 13.72
N ALA A 61 -16.23 -11.13 13.26
CA ALA A 61 -15.16 -11.86 12.57
C ALA A 61 -14.78 -11.20 11.22
N PHE A 62 -15.75 -10.62 10.51
CA PHE A 62 -15.49 -9.81 9.32
C PHE A 62 -14.71 -8.53 9.70
N GLY A 63 -15.18 -7.81 10.73
CA GLY A 63 -14.53 -6.60 11.23
C GLY A 63 -13.08 -6.84 11.67
N ASP A 64 -12.80 -7.94 12.36
CA ASP A 64 -11.45 -8.34 12.77
C ASP A 64 -10.51 -8.54 11.56
N ARG A 65 -10.98 -9.24 10.51
CA ARG A 65 -10.18 -9.41 9.29
C ARG A 65 -9.96 -8.09 8.55
N ALA A 66 -10.99 -7.26 8.47
CA ALA A 66 -10.89 -5.94 7.87
C ALA A 66 -9.88 -5.05 8.62
N ALA A 67 -9.87 -5.11 9.95
CA ALA A 67 -8.96 -4.35 10.80
C ALA A 67 -7.49 -4.71 10.60
N ILE A 68 -7.18 -5.97 10.28
CA ILE A 68 -5.81 -6.42 9.98
C ILE A 68 -5.35 -5.86 8.62
N ASN A 69 -6.21 -5.87 7.61
CA ASN A 69 -5.87 -5.46 6.25
C ASN A 69 -5.90 -3.94 6.05
N ALA A 70 -6.84 -3.25 6.69
CA ALA A 70 -7.12 -1.84 6.42
C ALA A 70 -5.93 -0.89 6.63
N PRO A 71 -5.09 -1.02 7.69
CA PRO A 71 -3.91 -0.17 7.85
C PRO A 71 -2.88 -0.35 6.74
N ILE A 72 -2.68 -1.59 6.27
CA ILE A 72 -1.70 -1.93 5.23
C ILE A 72 -2.16 -1.37 3.89
N GLN A 73 -3.38 -1.71 3.47
CA GLN A 73 -3.97 -1.21 2.21
C GLN A 73 -4.16 0.30 2.24
N GLY A 74 -4.59 0.84 3.38
CA GLY A 74 -4.73 2.28 3.57
C GLY A 74 -3.41 3.02 3.51
N ALA A 75 -2.34 2.46 4.08
CA ALA A 75 -1.00 3.05 3.99
C ALA A 75 -0.48 3.04 2.54
N ALA A 76 -0.68 1.97 1.79
CA ALA A 76 -0.33 1.91 0.37
C ALA A 76 -1.08 2.99 -0.44
N ALA A 77 -2.39 3.15 -0.21
CA ALA A 77 -3.17 4.22 -0.84
C ALA A 77 -2.69 5.62 -0.45
N ASP A 78 -2.27 5.82 0.79
CA ASP A 78 -1.72 7.10 1.25
C ASP A 78 -0.37 7.40 0.56
N VAL A 79 0.49 6.39 0.37
CA VAL A 79 1.78 6.53 -0.33
C VAL A 79 1.56 6.95 -1.78
N ILE A 80 0.74 6.21 -2.54
CA ILE A 80 0.51 6.52 -3.96
C ILE A 80 -0.13 7.91 -4.14
N ARG A 81 -1.09 8.26 -3.28
CA ARG A 81 -1.72 9.59 -3.28
C ARG A 81 -0.70 10.71 -3.03
N ARG A 82 0.23 10.53 -2.09
CA ARG A 82 1.29 11.51 -1.79
C ARG A 82 2.23 11.68 -2.98
N ALA A 83 2.56 10.59 -3.66
CA ALA A 83 3.34 10.64 -4.90
C ALA A 83 2.59 11.43 -5.98
N MET A 84 1.31 11.10 -6.23
CA MET A 84 0.48 11.76 -7.24
C MET A 84 0.37 13.27 -7.02
N VAL A 85 0.19 13.71 -5.77
CA VAL A 85 0.08 15.15 -5.45
C VAL A 85 1.37 15.92 -5.76
N ARG A 86 2.53 15.29 -5.61
CA ARG A 86 3.85 15.92 -5.83
C ARG A 86 4.31 15.82 -7.27
N MET A 87 3.85 14.85 -8.02
CA MET A 87 4.33 14.50 -9.35
C MET A 87 4.24 15.67 -10.34
N PRO A 88 3.09 16.39 -10.47
CA PRO A 88 2.99 17.49 -11.45
C PRO A 88 3.97 18.63 -11.21
N ALA A 89 4.26 18.95 -9.95
CA ALA A 89 5.26 19.97 -9.62
C ALA A 89 6.66 19.50 -9.98
N ALA A 90 7.00 18.25 -9.63
CA ALA A 90 8.32 17.69 -9.90
C ALA A 90 8.63 17.58 -11.41
N LEU A 91 7.64 17.21 -12.24
CA LEU A 91 7.80 17.18 -13.70
C LEU A 91 8.05 18.58 -14.26
N ARG A 92 7.28 19.59 -13.83
CA ARG A 92 7.48 20.99 -14.26
C ARG A 92 8.84 21.54 -13.83
N GLU A 93 9.27 21.29 -12.61
CA GLU A 93 10.58 21.72 -12.09
C GLU A 93 11.74 21.08 -12.87
N ALA A 94 11.54 19.87 -13.38
CA ALA A 94 12.49 19.19 -14.26
C ALA A 94 12.42 19.66 -15.73
N GLY A 95 11.51 20.58 -16.08
CA GLY A 95 11.31 21.06 -17.45
C GLY A 95 10.68 20.05 -18.40
N LEU A 96 9.98 19.03 -17.84
CA LEU A 96 9.37 17.94 -18.60
C LEU A 96 7.93 18.28 -18.98
N THR A 97 7.52 17.83 -20.17
CA THR A 97 6.17 18.03 -20.71
C THR A 97 5.24 16.85 -20.47
N ALA A 98 5.76 15.79 -19.87
CA ALA A 98 5.05 14.58 -19.55
C ALA A 98 3.77 14.83 -18.73
N LYS A 99 2.75 14.04 -18.98
CA LYS A 99 1.45 14.11 -18.30
C LYS A 99 1.19 12.80 -17.55
N MET A 100 0.90 12.90 -16.26
CA MET A 100 0.36 11.79 -15.48
C MET A 100 -1.11 11.62 -15.90
N LEU A 101 -1.45 10.48 -16.48
CA LEU A 101 -2.77 10.21 -17.05
C LEU A 101 -3.71 9.58 -16.03
N LEU A 102 -3.28 8.49 -15.41
CA LEU A 102 -4.12 7.73 -14.50
C LEU A 102 -3.30 6.87 -13.53
N GLN A 103 -3.97 6.36 -12.52
CA GLN A 103 -3.48 5.36 -11.56
C GLN A 103 -4.24 4.06 -11.79
N VAL A 104 -3.51 2.95 -11.85
CA VAL A 104 -4.07 1.59 -11.87
C VAL A 104 -3.43 0.80 -10.75
N HIS A 105 -4.21 0.42 -9.73
CA HIS A 105 -3.71 -0.22 -8.50
C HIS A 105 -2.59 0.57 -7.83
N ASP A 106 -1.35 0.14 -7.94
CA ASP A 106 -0.13 0.72 -7.40
C ASP A 106 0.78 1.33 -8.47
N GLU A 107 0.30 1.42 -9.71
CA GLU A 107 1.00 1.99 -10.85
C GLU A 107 0.53 3.40 -11.17
N LEU A 108 1.45 4.23 -11.67
CA LEU A 108 1.16 5.54 -12.27
C LEU A 108 1.55 5.51 -13.74
N ILE A 109 0.60 5.89 -14.60
CA ILE A 109 0.79 5.88 -16.05
C ILE A 109 0.97 7.31 -16.54
N PHE A 110 2.01 7.48 -17.38
CA PHE A 110 2.40 8.76 -17.95
C PHE A 110 2.39 8.69 -19.48
N GLU A 111 2.08 9.80 -20.10
CA GLU A 111 2.33 10.06 -21.51
C GLU A 111 3.47 11.10 -21.60
N ALA A 112 4.50 10.78 -22.37
CA ALA A 112 5.66 11.63 -22.54
C ALA A 112 6.22 11.53 -23.95
N PRO A 113 6.88 12.59 -24.48
CA PRO A 113 7.75 12.43 -25.64
C PRO A 113 8.83 11.39 -25.40
N GLU A 114 9.16 10.60 -26.39
CA GLU A 114 10.18 9.55 -26.28
C GLU A 114 11.53 10.08 -25.77
N ALA A 115 11.91 11.29 -26.22
CA ALA A 115 13.13 11.94 -25.78
C ALA A 115 13.15 12.31 -24.29
N GLU A 116 12.01 12.37 -23.62
CA GLU A 116 11.88 12.67 -22.19
C GLU A 116 11.76 11.41 -21.33
N ALA A 117 11.58 10.23 -21.91
CA ALA A 117 11.20 9.01 -21.20
C ALA A 117 12.12 8.67 -20.01
N GLU A 118 13.43 8.69 -20.20
CA GLU A 118 14.41 8.39 -19.13
C GLU A 118 14.37 9.45 -18.01
N ALA A 119 14.20 10.72 -18.36
CA ALA A 119 14.09 11.78 -17.37
C ALA A 119 12.78 11.69 -16.56
N VAL A 120 11.67 11.30 -17.21
CA VAL A 120 10.38 11.06 -16.56
C VAL A 120 10.50 9.88 -15.60
N ILE A 121 11.11 8.77 -16.02
CA ILE A 121 11.38 7.60 -15.17
C ILE A 121 12.18 8.01 -13.92
N ALA A 122 13.25 8.78 -14.10
CA ALA A 122 14.08 9.22 -12.96
C ALA A 122 13.30 10.09 -11.96
N VAL A 123 12.48 11.02 -12.44
CA VAL A 123 11.62 11.87 -11.62
C VAL A 123 10.54 11.05 -10.92
N ALA A 124 9.83 10.19 -11.66
CA ALA A 124 8.76 9.37 -11.13
C ALA A 124 9.26 8.44 -10.03
N ARG A 125 10.35 7.72 -10.28
CA ARG A 125 10.99 6.83 -9.30
C ARG A 125 11.34 7.60 -8.02
N ARG A 126 12.05 8.69 -8.12
CA ARG A 126 12.43 9.53 -6.97
C ARG A 126 11.23 10.00 -6.15
N ILE A 127 10.16 10.47 -6.82
CA ILE A 127 8.97 11.00 -6.14
C ILE A 127 8.17 9.88 -5.47
N MET A 128 8.04 8.72 -6.11
CA MET A 128 7.29 7.59 -5.58
C MET A 128 8.03 6.93 -4.41
N GLU A 129 9.33 6.69 -4.55
CA GLU A 129 10.15 6.07 -3.49
C GLU A 129 10.22 6.94 -2.22
N ARG A 130 10.22 8.26 -2.39
CA ARG A 130 10.24 9.23 -1.29
C ARG A 130 8.86 9.75 -0.87
N ALA A 131 7.80 9.17 -1.39
CA ALA A 131 6.44 9.62 -1.10
C ALA A 131 6.08 9.60 0.40
N PRO A 132 6.54 8.66 1.24
CA PRO A 132 6.29 8.69 2.68
C PRO A 132 6.91 9.89 3.38
N GLU A 133 8.04 10.38 2.93
CA GLU A 133 8.78 11.48 3.56
C GLU A 133 8.06 12.85 3.45
N PRO A 134 8.28 13.76 4.41
CA PRO A 134 8.97 13.59 5.69
C PRO A 134 8.07 13.02 6.79
N ALA A 135 6.81 12.69 6.48
CA ALA A 135 5.81 12.30 7.49
C ALA A 135 6.13 10.95 8.15
N VAL A 136 6.68 10.02 7.37
CA VAL A 136 7.06 8.68 7.83
C VAL A 136 8.40 8.29 7.22
N SER A 137 9.30 7.79 8.07
CA SER A 137 10.53 7.11 7.64
C SER A 137 10.28 5.61 7.70
N LEU A 138 10.32 4.94 6.55
CA LEU A 138 10.14 3.50 6.48
C LEU A 138 11.45 2.78 6.80
N SER A 139 11.39 1.70 7.57
CA SER A 139 12.52 0.82 7.84
C SER A 139 12.87 -0.11 6.67
N VAL A 140 11.97 -0.22 5.70
CA VAL A 140 12.16 -0.98 4.46
C VAL A 140 12.05 -0.01 3.29
N PRO A 141 12.99 0.00 2.33
CA PRO A 141 12.93 0.90 1.19
C PRO A 141 11.72 0.57 0.30
N LEU A 142 11.09 1.61 -0.25
CA LEU A 142 10.21 1.46 -1.39
C LEU A 142 11.10 1.39 -2.65
N VAL A 143 10.85 0.38 -3.47
CA VAL A 143 11.53 0.22 -4.75
C VAL A 143 10.49 0.34 -5.85
N VAL A 144 10.72 1.24 -6.79
CA VAL A 144 9.82 1.49 -7.92
C VAL A 144 10.44 0.95 -9.19
N ASP A 145 9.79 -0.01 -9.82
CA ASP A 145 10.09 -0.41 -11.18
C ASP A 145 9.38 0.55 -12.16
N ALA A 146 10.07 0.96 -13.21
CA ALA A 146 9.54 1.89 -14.18
C ALA A 146 10.10 1.58 -15.56
N ARG A 147 9.22 1.52 -16.55
CA ARG A 147 9.53 1.18 -17.95
C ARG A 147 8.85 2.17 -18.88
N ALA A 148 9.43 2.33 -20.07
CA ALA A 148 8.83 3.07 -21.18
C ALA A 148 8.67 2.18 -22.39
N ALA A 149 7.53 2.29 -23.06
CA ALA A 149 7.23 1.59 -24.31
C ALA A 149 6.31 2.44 -25.19
N GLY A 150 6.02 1.98 -26.40
CA GLY A 150 5.11 2.67 -27.32
C GLY A 150 3.65 2.68 -26.88
N ASN A 151 3.29 1.80 -25.97
CA ASN A 151 1.97 1.69 -25.35
C ASN A 151 2.08 1.03 -23.97
N TRP A 152 0.99 1.07 -23.19
CA TRP A 152 0.98 0.51 -21.83
C TRP A 152 1.15 -1.00 -21.77
N ASP A 153 0.56 -1.74 -22.72
CA ASP A 153 0.63 -3.21 -22.75
C ASP A 153 2.07 -3.71 -22.88
N ASP A 154 2.89 -3.01 -23.67
CA ASP A 154 4.32 -3.34 -23.85
C ASP A 154 5.18 -2.88 -22.65
N ALA A 155 4.71 -1.94 -21.85
CA ALA A 155 5.42 -1.43 -20.67
C ALA A 155 5.16 -2.24 -19.40
N HIS A 156 4.17 -3.15 -19.43
CA HIS A 156 3.70 -3.89 -18.24
C HIS A 156 4.50 -5.17 -17.96
#